data_c005e503e0975a00e0207910eb9394cc
#
_entry.id   c005e503e0975a00e0207910eb9394cc
#
_cell.length_a   1.000
_cell.length_b   1.000
_cell.length_c   1.000
_cell.angle_alpha   90.00
_cell.angle_beta   90.00
_cell.angle_gamma   90.00
#
_symmetry.space_group_name_H-M   'P 1'
#
loop_
_entity.id
_entity.type
_entity.pdbx_description
1 polymer ?
#
loop_
_entity_poly.entity_id
_entity_poly.type
_entity_poly.pdbx_seq_one_letter_code
_entity_poly.pdbx_strand_id
1 'polypeptide(L)'
;MIWRFIKTPPSTGAWNMAVDEAILEHIYRGEAKPTLRLYAWNPPCLSLGHAQPFKDVDIERLKSYGWDVVRRVTGGRAILHTDEITYSVTGNADDEILSGGVMESYNRLSKALLYAVQSLSLPVQVEEANHKTASQNLNPVCFEVPSSYEITVDGKKLIGSAQARKKEGALQHGSLPLTGDLTRICDALVFENESARQEAKDRLLARATTVESVLGINISWDTAANALKQGFEKELGIEFEVGELSQSELKRAEELVHEKYNH
;
A
#
# COMPACT_ATOMS: atom_id res chain seq x y z
N MET A 1 -0.16 23.74 6.04
CA MET A 1 -1.17 23.05 5.20
C MET A 1 -1.93 22.08 6.09
N ILE A 2 -3.28 22.08 6.05
CA ILE A 2 -4.10 21.26 6.96
C ILE A 2 -4.67 20.08 6.18
N TRP A 3 -4.36 18.88 6.61
CA TRP A 3 -4.88 17.62 6.09
C TRP A 3 -5.70 16.87 7.14
N ARG A 4 -6.56 15.97 6.72
CA ARG A 4 -7.30 15.07 7.61
C ARG A 4 -6.48 13.81 7.86
N PHE A 5 -6.43 13.36 9.13
CA PHE A 5 -5.83 12.10 9.54
C PHE A 5 -6.89 11.14 10.04
N ILE A 6 -6.98 9.97 9.44
CA ILE A 6 -7.97 8.95 9.78
C ILE A 6 -7.26 7.62 10.09
N LYS A 7 -7.65 6.98 11.17
CA LYS A 7 -7.40 5.57 11.42
C LYS A 7 -8.71 4.80 11.27
N THR A 8 -8.75 3.76 10.46
CA THR A 8 -9.92 2.88 10.37
C THR A 8 -9.59 1.48 10.89
N PRO A 9 -10.57 0.77 11.48
CA PRO A 9 -10.36 -0.60 11.94
C PRO A 9 -10.02 -1.54 10.77
N PRO A 10 -9.38 -2.69 11.04
CA PRO A 10 -9.16 -3.72 10.04
C PRO A 10 -10.46 -4.11 9.33
N SER A 11 -10.44 -4.17 8.01
CA SER A 11 -11.64 -4.37 7.18
C SER A 11 -11.32 -5.21 5.94
N THR A 12 -12.37 -5.66 5.23
CA THR A 12 -12.24 -6.44 4.00
C THR A 12 -11.52 -5.68 2.88
N GLY A 13 -11.00 -6.40 1.91
CA GLY A 13 -10.35 -5.80 0.75
C GLY A 13 -11.27 -4.88 -0.03
N ALA A 14 -12.50 -5.32 -0.29
CA ALA A 14 -13.52 -4.53 -0.97
C ALA A 14 -13.80 -3.21 -0.23
N TRP A 15 -13.99 -3.26 1.09
CA TRP A 15 -14.26 -2.08 1.90
C TRP A 15 -13.08 -1.11 1.91
N ASN A 16 -11.86 -1.59 2.13
CA ASN A 16 -10.68 -0.73 2.16
C ASN A 16 -10.48 0.04 0.85
N MET A 17 -10.65 -0.63 -0.29
CA MET A 17 -10.54 0.03 -1.60
C MET A 17 -11.69 0.99 -1.87
N ALA A 18 -12.91 0.64 -1.47
CA ALA A 18 -14.09 1.49 -1.60
C ALA A 18 -13.96 2.78 -0.77
N VAL A 19 -13.46 2.69 0.45
CA VAL A 19 -13.23 3.85 1.32
C VAL A 19 -12.19 4.81 0.72
N ASP A 20 -11.05 4.29 0.23
CA ASP A 20 -10.04 5.14 -0.39
C ASP A 20 -10.59 5.89 -1.61
N GLU A 21 -11.42 5.23 -2.42
CA GLU A 21 -12.04 5.87 -3.60
C GLU A 21 -13.16 6.85 -3.18
N ALA A 22 -13.98 6.54 -2.19
CA ALA A 22 -15.00 7.43 -1.67
C ALA A 22 -14.38 8.73 -1.10
N ILE A 23 -13.29 8.64 -0.35
CA ILE A 23 -12.55 9.81 0.13
C ILE A 23 -12.08 10.65 -1.05
N LEU A 24 -11.48 10.04 -2.09
CA LEU A 24 -10.98 10.76 -3.26
C LEU A 24 -12.11 11.50 -3.99
N GLU A 25 -13.27 10.86 -4.18
CA GLU A 25 -14.44 11.50 -4.80
C GLU A 25 -14.94 12.71 -4.00
N HIS A 26 -14.97 12.63 -2.66
CA HIS A 26 -15.41 13.74 -1.80
C HIS A 26 -14.42 14.91 -1.81
N ILE A 27 -13.11 14.60 -1.83
CA ILE A 27 -12.08 15.63 -1.97
C ILE A 27 -12.24 16.37 -3.30
N TYR A 28 -12.46 15.65 -4.40
CA TYR A 28 -12.67 16.24 -5.72
C TYR A 28 -13.90 17.19 -5.77
N ARG A 29 -14.96 16.87 -5.01
CA ARG A 29 -16.15 17.71 -4.88
C ARG A 29 -15.97 18.90 -3.93
N GLY A 30 -14.82 19.01 -3.26
CA GLY A 30 -14.58 20.03 -2.23
C GLY A 30 -15.29 19.77 -0.90
N GLU A 31 -15.75 18.56 -0.68
CA GLU A 31 -16.50 18.11 0.51
C GLU A 31 -15.60 17.56 1.61
N ALA A 32 -14.34 17.27 1.29
CA ALA A 32 -13.34 16.76 2.23
C ALA A 32 -11.96 17.38 1.99
N LYS A 33 -11.12 17.39 3.03
CA LYS A 33 -9.72 17.81 2.95
C LYS A 33 -8.84 16.69 2.42
N PRO A 34 -7.65 16.98 1.85
CA PRO A 34 -6.65 15.96 1.58
C PRO A 34 -6.44 15.08 2.82
N THR A 35 -6.29 13.79 2.62
CA THR A 35 -6.40 12.81 3.71
C THR A 35 -5.22 11.84 3.71
N LEU A 36 -4.61 11.64 4.89
CA LEU A 36 -3.82 10.46 5.21
C LEU A 36 -4.70 9.50 6.01
N ARG A 37 -4.93 8.31 5.46
CA ARG A 37 -5.65 7.22 6.14
C ARG A 37 -4.70 6.07 6.43
N LEU A 38 -4.75 5.52 7.66
CA LEU A 38 -4.03 4.33 8.08
C LEU A 38 -5.02 3.24 8.43
N TYR A 39 -4.74 2.01 7.96
CA TYR A 39 -5.63 0.87 8.13
C TYR A 39 -4.90 -0.47 8.07
N ALA A 40 -5.65 -1.53 8.33
CA ALA A 40 -5.23 -2.91 8.21
C ALA A 40 -6.33 -3.76 7.52
N TRP A 41 -6.09 -5.04 7.35
CA TRP A 41 -6.94 -5.94 6.58
C TRP A 41 -7.44 -7.10 7.44
N ASN A 42 -8.72 -7.39 7.35
CA ASN A 42 -9.34 -8.56 8.00
C ASN A 42 -10.57 -9.00 7.18
N PRO A 43 -10.57 -10.21 6.61
CA PRO A 43 -9.48 -11.19 6.64
C PRO A 43 -8.23 -10.72 5.88
N PRO A 44 -7.09 -11.46 5.94
CA PRO A 44 -5.97 -11.25 5.03
C PRO A 44 -6.44 -11.17 3.58
N CYS A 45 -5.87 -10.26 2.78
CA CYS A 45 -6.39 -9.97 1.45
C CYS A 45 -5.28 -9.89 0.40
N LEU A 46 -5.45 -10.61 -0.71
CA LEU A 46 -4.62 -10.45 -1.89
C LEU A 46 -5.13 -9.27 -2.73
N SER A 47 -4.38 -8.16 -2.79
CA SER A 47 -4.71 -7.06 -3.69
C SER A 47 -3.97 -7.19 -5.02
N LEU A 48 -4.73 -7.23 -6.12
CA LEU A 48 -4.21 -7.22 -7.48
C LEU A 48 -4.02 -5.79 -7.97
N GLY A 49 -2.94 -5.54 -8.71
CA GLY A 49 -2.79 -4.28 -9.45
C GLY A 49 -3.88 -4.15 -10.55
N HIS A 50 -4.16 -2.90 -10.95
CA HIS A 50 -5.24 -2.59 -11.90
C HIS A 50 -5.22 -3.45 -13.18
N ALA A 51 -4.04 -3.66 -13.77
CA ALA A 51 -3.88 -4.42 -15.02
C ALA A 51 -3.53 -5.90 -14.81
N GLN A 52 -3.42 -6.39 -13.57
CA GLN A 52 -3.02 -7.76 -13.31
C GLN A 52 -4.18 -8.73 -13.57
N PRO A 53 -3.99 -9.81 -14.33
CA PRO A 53 -5.06 -10.73 -14.64
C PRO A 53 -5.48 -11.59 -13.44
N PHE A 54 -6.77 -11.86 -13.30
CA PHE A 54 -7.32 -12.69 -12.21
C PHE A 54 -6.86 -14.16 -12.30
N LYS A 55 -6.48 -14.62 -13.50
CA LYS A 55 -5.97 -15.99 -13.70
C LYS A 55 -4.67 -16.29 -12.96
N ASP A 56 -3.97 -15.26 -12.47
CA ASP A 56 -2.75 -15.43 -11.67
C ASP A 56 -3.07 -15.84 -10.23
N VAL A 57 -4.36 -15.80 -9.81
CA VAL A 57 -4.81 -16.06 -8.45
C VAL A 57 -5.22 -17.51 -8.28
N ASP A 58 -4.69 -18.19 -7.26
CA ASP A 58 -5.12 -19.52 -6.83
C ASP A 58 -6.35 -19.39 -5.91
N ILE A 59 -7.52 -19.33 -6.51
CA ILE A 59 -8.80 -19.11 -5.79
C ILE A 59 -9.08 -20.20 -4.78
N GLU A 60 -8.73 -21.45 -5.09
CA GLU A 60 -9.01 -22.57 -4.18
C GLU A 60 -8.13 -22.49 -2.92
N ARG A 61 -6.85 -22.14 -3.08
CA ARG A 61 -5.96 -21.91 -1.93
C ARG A 61 -6.41 -20.68 -1.13
N LEU A 62 -6.76 -19.56 -1.77
CA LEU A 62 -7.30 -18.39 -1.07
C LEU A 62 -8.49 -18.76 -0.19
N LYS A 63 -9.47 -19.48 -0.74
CA LYS A 63 -10.64 -19.94 0.01
C LYS A 63 -10.23 -20.86 1.17
N SER A 64 -9.30 -21.78 0.95
CA SER A 64 -8.87 -22.71 1.99
C SER A 64 -8.18 -22.02 3.18
N TYR A 65 -7.53 -20.89 2.95
CA TYR A 65 -6.94 -20.04 4.00
C TYR A 65 -7.93 -19.01 4.58
N GLY A 66 -9.12 -18.87 4.02
CA GLY A 66 -10.07 -17.83 4.40
C GLY A 66 -9.57 -16.42 4.05
N TRP A 67 -8.75 -16.29 3.01
CA TRP A 67 -8.23 -15.02 2.54
C TRP A 67 -9.13 -14.39 1.49
N ASP A 68 -9.13 -13.08 1.45
CA ASP A 68 -9.90 -12.27 0.52
C ASP A 68 -9.07 -11.90 -0.73
N VAL A 69 -9.73 -11.43 -1.77
CA VAL A 69 -9.07 -10.90 -2.97
C VAL A 69 -9.77 -9.65 -3.46
N VAL A 70 -9.01 -8.63 -3.84
CA VAL A 70 -9.55 -7.39 -4.40
C VAL A 70 -8.65 -6.85 -5.51
N ARG A 71 -9.24 -6.12 -6.46
CA ARG A 71 -8.49 -5.36 -7.46
C ARG A 71 -8.42 -3.90 -7.05
N ARG A 72 -7.22 -3.37 -6.82
CA ARG A 72 -7.04 -1.96 -6.51
C ARG A 72 -7.00 -1.09 -7.77
N VAL A 73 -7.30 0.20 -7.62
CA VAL A 73 -7.26 1.18 -8.72
C VAL A 73 -5.86 1.56 -9.17
N THR A 74 -4.86 1.32 -8.32
CA THR A 74 -3.45 1.59 -8.61
C THR A 74 -2.81 0.45 -9.38
N GLY A 75 -1.72 0.75 -10.05
CA GLY A 75 -0.92 -0.26 -10.76
C GLY A 75 -0.09 -1.14 -9.83
N GLY A 76 0.94 -1.77 -10.40
CA GLY A 76 1.85 -2.66 -9.69
C GLY A 76 1.41 -4.12 -9.72
N ARG A 77 2.10 -4.95 -8.93
CA ARG A 77 1.87 -6.40 -8.80
C ARG A 77 1.13 -6.74 -7.52
N ALA A 78 0.69 -8.00 -7.40
CA ALA A 78 -0.05 -8.47 -6.23
C ALA A 78 0.70 -8.27 -4.91
N ILE A 79 -0.04 -7.95 -3.87
CA ILE A 79 0.42 -7.92 -2.47
C ILE A 79 -0.58 -8.72 -1.64
N LEU A 80 -0.10 -9.59 -0.78
CA LEU A 80 -0.91 -10.22 0.26
C LEU A 80 -0.77 -9.39 1.55
N HIS A 81 -1.85 -8.72 1.91
CA HIS A 81 -1.94 -7.88 3.10
C HIS A 81 -2.29 -8.73 4.32
N THR A 82 -1.40 -8.74 5.30
CA THR A 82 -1.52 -9.54 6.52
C THR A 82 -1.05 -8.73 7.74
N ASP A 83 0.18 -8.96 8.19
CA ASP A 83 0.77 -8.41 9.42
C ASP A 83 1.49 -7.08 9.13
N GLU A 84 0.76 -6.08 8.71
CA GLU A 84 1.27 -4.82 8.19
C GLU A 84 0.47 -3.60 8.65
N ILE A 85 1.01 -2.43 8.36
CA ILE A 85 0.24 -1.19 8.31
C ILE A 85 0.15 -0.73 6.86
N THR A 86 -1.08 -0.47 6.40
CA THR A 86 -1.32 0.17 5.09
C THR A 86 -1.60 1.65 5.31
N TYR A 87 -0.98 2.50 4.49
CA TYR A 87 -1.32 3.90 4.39
C TYR A 87 -1.98 4.22 3.04
N SER A 88 -2.90 5.17 3.01
CA SER A 88 -3.33 5.83 1.78
C SER A 88 -3.31 7.34 1.92
N VAL A 89 -2.86 8.00 0.87
CA VAL A 89 -2.86 9.45 0.68
C VAL A 89 -3.78 9.76 -0.46
N THR A 90 -4.79 10.60 -0.20
CA THR A 90 -5.74 11.06 -1.20
C THR A 90 -5.82 12.58 -1.20
N GLY A 91 -5.84 13.17 -2.39
CA GLY A 91 -5.96 14.62 -2.53
C GLY A 91 -6.16 15.06 -3.98
N ASN A 92 -6.50 16.33 -4.19
CA ASN A 92 -6.59 16.92 -5.52
C ASN A 92 -5.24 16.91 -6.23
N ALA A 93 -5.26 16.86 -7.55
CA ALA A 93 -4.03 16.84 -8.36
C ALA A 93 -3.24 18.17 -8.30
N ASP A 94 -3.85 19.25 -7.86
CA ASP A 94 -3.27 20.58 -7.64
C ASP A 94 -2.85 20.84 -6.18
N ASP A 95 -3.11 19.90 -5.26
CA ASP A 95 -2.57 19.96 -3.90
C ASP A 95 -1.04 20.08 -3.96
N GLU A 96 -0.45 20.94 -3.15
CA GLU A 96 0.98 21.26 -3.17
C GLU A 96 1.87 20.02 -3.05
N ILE A 97 1.46 19.04 -2.24
CA ILE A 97 2.19 17.78 -2.06
C ILE A 97 1.97 16.81 -3.23
N LEU A 98 0.77 16.84 -3.82
CA LEU A 98 0.39 15.91 -4.88
C LEU A 98 0.52 16.49 -6.29
N SER A 99 0.82 17.79 -6.42
CA SER A 99 1.00 18.47 -7.70
C SER A 99 2.17 17.93 -8.52
N GLY A 100 2.16 18.23 -9.81
CA GLY A 100 3.15 17.76 -10.77
C GLY A 100 2.89 16.35 -11.28
N GLY A 101 3.92 15.67 -11.77
CA GLY A 101 3.85 14.29 -12.26
C GLY A 101 3.79 13.25 -11.15
N VAL A 102 3.52 11.98 -11.55
CA VAL A 102 3.53 10.85 -10.61
C VAL A 102 4.84 10.77 -9.84
N MET A 103 5.98 10.93 -10.52
CA MET A 103 7.30 10.82 -9.92
C MET A 103 7.58 11.92 -8.89
N GLU A 104 7.17 13.15 -9.19
CA GLU A 104 7.42 14.30 -8.31
C GLU A 104 6.66 14.17 -6.99
N SER A 105 5.37 13.84 -7.05
CA SER A 105 4.57 13.62 -5.85
C SER A 105 4.99 12.37 -5.09
N TYR A 106 5.33 11.28 -5.82
CA TYR A 106 5.84 10.06 -5.21
C TYR A 106 7.11 10.34 -4.39
N ASN A 107 8.04 11.15 -4.94
CA ASN A 107 9.27 11.52 -4.24
C ASN A 107 9.02 12.34 -2.97
N ARG A 108 8.06 13.28 -3.02
CA ARG A 108 7.69 14.04 -1.82
C ARG A 108 7.15 13.13 -0.73
N LEU A 109 6.22 12.24 -1.08
CA LEU A 109 5.64 11.29 -0.14
C LEU A 109 6.68 10.28 0.39
N SER A 110 7.63 9.87 -0.44
CA SER A 110 8.70 8.94 -0.03
C SER A 110 9.61 9.54 1.04
N LYS A 111 9.83 10.85 1.07
CA LYS A 111 10.59 11.51 2.14
C LYS A 111 9.89 11.37 3.50
N ALA A 112 8.57 11.55 3.54
CA ALA A 112 7.79 11.36 4.76
C ALA A 112 7.84 9.90 5.25
N LEU A 113 7.71 8.95 4.33
CA LEU A 113 7.82 7.52 4.64
C LEU A 113 9.22 7.16 5.14
N LEU A 114 10.26 7.71 4.51
CA LEU A 114 11.66 7.52 4.92
C LEU A 114 11.88 8.03 6.36
N TYR A 115 11.45 9.25 6.65
CA TYR A 115 11.52 9.80 8.00
C TYR A 115 10.83 8.90 9.03
N ALA A 116 9.62 8.44 8.69
CA ALA A 116 8.84 7.58 9.57
C ALA A 116 9.61 6.30 9.95
N VAL A 117 10.15 5.58 8.97
CA VAL A 117 10.88 4.32 9.25
C VAL A 117 12.23 4.56 9.92
N GLN A 118 12.91 5.69 9.63
CA GLN A 118 14.11 6.10 10.35
C GLN A 118 13.82 6.40 11.82
N SER A 119 12.67 7.02 12.13
CA SER A 119 12.25 7.28 13.52
C SER A 119 11.98 6.01 14.31
N LEU A 120 11.71 4.89 13.63
CA LEU A 120 11.61 3.54 14.22
C LEU A 120 12.99 2.85 14.36
N SER A 121 14.08 3.56 14.13
CA SER A 121 15.46 3.05 14.19
C SER A 121 15.81 2.04 13.09
N LEU A 122 15.07 2.04 11.99
CA LEU A 122 15.40 1.22 10.83
C LEU A 122 16.56 1.83 10.02
N PRO A 123 17.60 1.08 9.66
CA PRO A 123 18.75 1.57 8.87
C PRO A 123 18.42 1.62 7.38
N VAL A 124 17.40 2.42 7.03
CA VAL A 124 16.85 2.48 5.67
C VAL A 124 17.67 3.33 4.72
N GLN A 125 17.67 2.96 3.46
CA GLN A 125 18.24 3.68 2.34
C GLN A 125 17.17 3.95 1.29
N VAL A 126 17.36 5.00 0.48
CA VAL A 126 16.55 5.25 -0.72
C VAL A 126 17.37 4.83 -1.92
N GLU A 127 16.91 3.84 -2.63
CA GLU A 127 17.54 3.43 -3.88
C GLU A 127 16.75 4.02 -5.06
N GLU A 128 17.47 4.78 -5.91
CA GLU A 128 16.92 5.13 -7.23
C GLU A 128 16.99 3.90 -8.13
N ALA A 129 15.84 3.40 -8.54
CA ALA A 129 15.79 2.25 -9.43
C ALA A 129 16.44 2.60 -10.78
N ASN A 130 17.50 1.91 -11.12
CA ASN A 130 18.08 1.95 -12.46
C ASN A 130 17.10 1.34 -13.46
N HIS A 131 16.41 2.17 -14.24
CA HIS A 131 15.43 1.77 -15.26
C HIS A 131 15.98 0.84 -16.37
N LYS A 132 17.28 0.53 -16.37
CA LYS A 132 17.92 -0.30 -17.40
C LYS A 132 17.68 -1.81 -17.25
N THR A 133 17.12 -2.28 -16.16
CA THR A 133 16.92 -3.72 -15.88
C THR A 133 15.47 -4.15 -15.67
N ALA A 134 14.49 -3.30 -16.00
CA ALA A 134 13.10 -3.75 -16.08
C ALA A 134 12.94 -4.71 -17.27
N SER A 135 13.48 -5.92 -17.14
CA SER A 135 13.15 -7.01 -18.03
C SER A 135 11.64 -7.28 -17.89
N GLN A 136 10.98 -7.54 -19.03
CA GLN A 136 9.57 -7.90 -19.14
C GLN A 136 9.27 -9.27 -18.49
N ASN A 137 9.83 -9.56 -17.33
CA ASN A 137 9.52 -10.76 -16.61
C ASN A 137 8.13 -10.62 -16.01
N LEU A 138 7.22 -11.46 -16.47
CA LEU A 138 5.82 -11.63 -16.08
C LEU A 138 5.70 -12.17 -14.64
N ASN A 139 6.42 -11.57 -13.67
CA ASN A 139 6.37 -12.02 -12.29
C ASN A 139 5.14 -11.39 -11.59
N PRO A 140 4.22 -12.16 -11.02
CA PRO A 140 3.01 -11.66 -10.40
C PRO A 140 3.21 -10.97 -9.04
N VAL A 141 4.39 -11.05 -8.41
CA VAL A 141 4.64 -10.53 -7.04
C VAL A 141 5.20 -9.12 -7.05
N CYS A 142 4.61 -8.19 -6.26
CA CYS A 142 4.94 -6.77 -6.23
C CYS A 142 6.35 -6.47 -5.71
N PHE A 143 6.79 -7.13 -4.67
CA PHE A 143 8.08 -6.88 -4.04
C PHE A 143 9.28 -7.35 -4.88
N GLU A 144 9.04 -8.06 -5.98
CA GLU A 144 10.09 -8.49 -6.90
C GLU A 144 10.38 -7.50 -8.04
N VAL A 145 9.55 -6.46 -8.23
CA VAL A 145 9.70 -5.49 -9.32
C VAL A 145 10.15 -4.15 -8.74
N PRO A 146 11.31 -3.60 -9.17
CA PRO A 146 11.79 -2.30 -8.73
C PRO A 146 10.80 -1.19 -9.08
N SER A 147 10.51 -0.29 -8.13
CA SER A 147 9.86 0.98 -8.37
C SER A 147 10.89 2.11 -8.40
N SER A 148 10.54 3.26 -8.96
CA SER A 148 11.51 4.34 -9.21
C SER A 148 12.19 4.91 -7.95
N TYR A 149 11.60 4.73 -6.77
CA TYR A 149 12.15 5.09 -5.47
C TYR A 149 11.70 4.02 -4.47
N GLU A 150 12.63 3.20 -4.03
CA GLU A 150 12.36 2.14 -3.07
C GLU A 150 12.97 2.48 -1.72
N ILE A 151 12.19 2.30 -0.67
CA ILE A 151 12.70 2.34 0.70
C ILE A 151 13.17 0.94 1.03
N THR A 152 14.49 0.79 1.15
CA THR A 152 15.15 -0.51 1.31
C THR A 152 15.98 -0.56 2.60
N VAL A 153 16.23 -1.76 3.07
CA VAL A 153 17.22 -2.08 4.11
C VAL A 153 18.10 -3.21 3.56
N ASP A 154 19.40 -2.98 3.48
CA ASP A 154 20.38 -3.93 2.93
C ASP A 154 19.97 -4.47 1.55
N GLY A 155 19.48 -3.58 0.67
CA GLY A 155 19.03 -3.92 -0.67
C GLY A 155 17.70 -4.69 -0.72
N LYS A 156 17.00 -4.87 0.41
CA LYS A 156 15.68 -5.49 0.48
C LYS A 156 14.59 -4.44 0.66
N LYS A 157 13.56 -4.52 -0.17
CA LYS A 157 12.42 -3.63 -0.13
C LYS A 157 11.65 -3.76 1.18
N LEU A 158 11.43 -2.63 1.86
CA LEU A 158 10.68 -2.56 3.11
C LEU A 158 9.27 -2.01 2.89
N ILE A 159 9.10 -0.97 2.05
CA ILE A 159 7.81 -0.37 1.74
C ILE A 159 7.49 -0.54 0.26
N GLY A 160 6.32 -1.06 -0.03
CA GLY A 160 5.74 -1.09 -1.37
C GLY A 160 4.67 -0.02 -1.53
N SER A 161 4.78 0.85 -2.53
CA SER A 161 3.80 1.90 -2.79
C SER A 161 3.38 1.92 -4.26
N ALA A 162 2.14 2.33 -4.51
CA ALA A 162 1.61 2.51 -5.85
C ALA A 162 0.69 3.75 -5.88
N GLN A 163 0.77 4.51 -6.97
CA GLN A 163 -0.03 5.72 -7.15
C GLN A 163 -0.92 5.58 -8.39
N ALA A 164 -2.14 6.08 -8.29
CA ALA A 164 -3.03 6.32 -9.41
C ALA A 164 -3.39 7.81 -9.49
N ARG A 165 -3.44 8.33 -10.70
CA ARG A 165 -3.97 9.66 -10.99
C ARG A 165 -5.19 9.53 -11.87
N LYS A 166 -6.24 10.16 -11.46
CA LYS A 166 -7.52 10.24 -12.16
C LYS A 166 -7.93 11.70 -12.32
N LYS A 167 -9.07 11.93 -12.98
CA LYS A 167 -9.67 13.24 -13.06
C LYS A 167 -9.99 13.81 -11.67
N GLU A 168 -10.37 12.95 -10.75
CA GLU A 168 -10.74 13.26 -9.36
C GLU A 168 -9.53 13.63 -8.48
N GLY A 169 -8.31 13.33 -8.91
CA GLY A 169 -7.09 13.63 -8.16
C GLY A 169 -6.09 12.48 -8.11
N ALA A 170 -5.30 12.45 -7.06
CA ALA A 170 -4.27 11.44 -6.82
C ALA A 170 -4.61 10.58 -5.61
N LEU A 171 -4.42 9.26 -5.76
CA LEU A 171 -4.45 8.27 -4.70
C LEU A 171 -3.11 7.53 -4.71
N GLN A 172 -2.35 7.61 -3.62
CA GLN A 172 -1.20 6.74 -3.37
C GLN A 172 -1.45 5.93 -2.13
N HIS A 173 -1.26 4.64 -2.21
CA HIS A 173 -1.25 3.77 -1.06
C HIS A 173 -0.02 2.88 -1.04
N GLY A 174 0.30 2.35 0.13
CA GLY A 174 1.45 1.46 0.31
C GLY A 174 1.37 0.70 1.62
N SER A 175 2.21 -0.34 1.68
CA SER A 175 2.26 -1.31 2.75
C SER A 175 3.64 -1.31 3.39
N LEU A 176 3.68 -1.24 4.72
CA LEU A 176 4.84 -1.49 5.55
C LEU A 176 4.61 -2.78 6.32
N PRO A 177 5.21 -3.91 5.88
CA PRO A 177 5.15 -5.17 6.61
C PRO A 177 5.82 -5.03 7.99
N LEU A 178 5.07 -5.24 9.06
CA LEU A 178 5.59 -5.14 10.41
C LEU A 178 6.25 -6.45 10.86
N THR A 179 5.61 -7.57 10.56
CA THR A 179 6.03 -8.90 10.99
C THR A 179 5.54 -10.00 10.03
N GLY A 180 5.79 -11.24 10.37
CA GLY A 180 5.23 -12.41 9.68
C GLY A 180 6.00 -12.85 8.45
N ASP A 181 5.47 -13.88 7.78
CA ASP A 181 6.09 -14.51 6.62
C ASP A 181 5.56 -13.91 5.31
N LEU A 182 6.42 -13.16 4.62
CA LEU A 182 6.11 -12.56 3.31
C LEU A 182 5.86 -13.62 2.23
N THR A 183 6.38 -14.84 2.38
CA THR A 183 6.26 -15.89 1.35
C THR A 183 4.85 -16.42 1.20
N ARG A 184 3.96 -16.15 2.17
CA ARG A 184 2.53 -16.51 2.10
C ARG A 184 1.84 -16.03 0.83
N ILE A 185 2.30 -14.93 0.22
CA ILE A 185 1.76 -14.46 -1.06
C ILE A 185 1.91 -15.51 -2.18
N CYS A 186 2.97 -16.31 -2.15
CA CYS A 186 3.17 -17.36 -3.15
C CYS A 186 2.14 -18.50 -3.02
N ASP A 187 1.49 -18.63 -1.86
CA ASP A 187 0.42 -19.59 -1.66
C ASP A 187 -0.93 -19.08 -2.20
N ALA A 188 -1.04 -17.79 -2.45
CA ALA A 188 -2.22 -17.15 -3.05
C ALA A 188 -2.17 -17.07 -4.60
N LEU A 189 -1.04 -17.45 -5.21
CA LEU A 189 -0.79 -17.30 -6.65
C LEU A 189 -0.62 -18.65 -7.35
N VAL A 190 -0.98 -18.70 -8.63
CA VAL A 190 -0.80 -19.86 -9.49
C VAL A 190 0.66 -19.98 -9.93
N PHE A 191 1.23 -21.18 -9.81
CA PHE A 191 2.54 -21.55 -10.33
C PHE A 191 2.43 -22.85 -11.13
N GLU A 192 3.33 -23.06 -12.07
CA GLU A 192 3.36 -24.28 -12.89
C GLU A 192 3.51 -25.56 -12.06
N ASN A 193 4.30 -25.48 -10.99
CA ASN A 193 4.57 -26.58 -10.07
C ASN A 193 5.11 -26.05 -8.73
N GLU A 194 5.28 -26.94 -7.76
CA GLU A 194 5.72 -26.59 -6.40
C GLU A 194 7.20 -26.13 -6.36
N SER A 195 8.05 -26.60 -7.29
CA SER A 195 9.44 -26.10 -7.41
C SER A 195 9.45 -24.63 -7.82
N ALA A 196 8.65 -24.24 -8.82
CA ALA A 196 8.53 -22.85 -9.25
C ALA A 196 7.98 -21.95 -8.14
N ARG A 197 7.05 -22.45 -7.32
CA ARG A 197 6.55 -21.75 -6.13
C ARG A 197 7.65 -21.54 -5.10
N GLN A 198 8.44 -22.59 -4.79
CA GLN A 198 9.54 -22.46 -3.84
C GLN A 198 10.60 -21.48 -4.32
N GLU A 199 10.98 -21.53 -5.59
CA GLU A 199 11.90 -20.56 -6.17
C GLU A 199 11.39 -19.11 -6.08
N ALA A 200 10.07 -18.90 -6.23
CA ALA A 200 9.46 -17.59 -6.04
C ALA A 200 9.54 -17.12 -4.57
N LYS A 201 9.31 -18.02 -3.61
CA LYS A 201 9.50 -17.76 -2.18
C LYS A 201 10.96 -17.34 -1.87
N ASP A 202 11.92 -18.06 -2.40
CA ASP A 202 13.35 -17.76 -2.18
C ASP A 202 13.75 -16.42 -2.79
N ARG A 203 13.28 -16.13 -4.01
CA ARG A 203 13.51 -14.81 -4.66
C ARG A 203 12.87 -13.67 -3.86
N LEU A 204 11.67 -13.87 -3.32
CA LEU A 204 10.99 -12.87 -2.52
C LEU A 204 11.77 -12.54 -1.24
N LEU A 205 12.22 -13.56 -0.50
CA LEU A 205 13.02 -13.38 0.72
C LEU A 205 14.38 -12.71 0.46
N ALA A 206 14.92 -12.88 -0.74
CA ALA A 206 16.13 -12.18 -1.15
C ALA A 206 15.91 -10.69 -1.43
N ARG A 207 14.65 -10.26 -1.69
CA ARG A 207 14.33 -8.91 -2.17
C ARG A 207 13.41 -8.09 -1.26
N ALA A 208 12.80 -8.71 -0.26
CA ALA A 208 11.87 -8.06 0.66
C ALA A 208 12.20 -8.39 2.10
N THR A 209 11.79 -7.51 3.00
CA THR A 209 11.98 -7.68 4.45
C THR A 209 10.80 -7.09 5.23
N THR A 210 10.72 -7.43 6.52
CA THR A 210 9.77 -6.84 7.47
C THR A 210 10.50 -6.02 8.52
N VAL A 211 9.78 -5.16 9.22
CA VAL A 211 10.32 -4.37 10.34
C VAL A 211 10.92 -5.30 11.40
N GLU A 212 10.19 -6.35 11.79
CA GLU A 212 10.66 -7.34 12.76
C GLU A 212 11.96 -8.03 12.33
N SER A 213 12.05 -8.44 11.07
CA SER A 213 13.25 -9.10 10.54
C SER A 213 14.49 -8.21 10.58
N VAL A 214 14.33 -6.89 10.48
CA VAL A 214 15.43 -5.93 10.53
C VAL A 214 15.81 -5.56 11.96
N LEU A 215 14.82 -5.33 12.83
CA LEU A 215 15.04 -4.84 14.20
C LEU A 215 15.25 -5.98 15.22
N GLY A 216 14.82 -7.21 14.90
CA GLY A 216 14.79 -8.33 15.86
C GLY A 216 13.72 -8.18 16.96
N ILE A 217 12.83 -7.19 16.84
CA ILE A 217 11.74 -6.91 17.78
C ILE A 217 10.46 -6.57 17.03
N ASN A 218 9.32 -6.85 17.65
CA ASN A 218 8.01 -6.46 17.14
C ASN A 218 7.71 -4.99 17.45
N ILE A 219 7.29 -4.25 16.43
CA ILE A 219 6.74 -2.90 16.54
C ILE A 219 5.22 -2.99 16.47
N SER A 220 4.52 -2.37 17.42
CA SER A 220 3.07 -2.34 17.39
C SER A 220 2.54 -1.52 16.21
N TRP A 221 1.33 -1.86 15.74
CA TRP A 221 0.65 -1.11 14.70
C TRP A 221 0.52 0.39 15.06
N ASP A 222 0.17 0.71 16.31
CA ASP A 222 0.05 2.10 16.78
C ASP A 222 1.39 2.83 16.82
N THR A 223 2.48 2.15 17.15
CA THR A 223 3.83 2.74 17.08
C THR A 223 4.19 3.10 15.65
N ALA A 224 3.94 2.19 14.68
CA ALA A 224 4.16 2.45 13.27
C ALA A 224 3.23 3.55 12.74
N ALA A 225 1.97 3.57 13.15
CA ALA A 225 1.00 4.60 12.77
C ALA A 225 1.43 6.00 13.24
N ASN A 226 1.92 6.12 14.47
CA ASN A 226 2.44 7.38 14.99
C ASN A 226 3.70 7.84 14.26
N ALA A 227 4.61 6.92 13.95
CA ALA A 227 5.79 7.23 13.14
C ALA A 227 5.42 7.75 11.74
N LEU A 228 4.48 7.10 11.06
CA LEU A 228 3.97 7.56 9.76
C LEU A 228 3.38 8.95 9.87
N LYS A 229 2.47 9.20 10.82
CA LYS A 229 1.87 10.52 11.04
C LYS A 229 2.95 11.58 11.23
N GLN A 230 3.93 11.34 12.11
CA GLN A 230 5.03 12.27 12.38
C GLN A 230 5.89 12.52 11.14
N GLY A 231 6.17 11.50 10.32
CA GLY A 231 6.93 11.65 9.09
C GLY A 231 6.27 12.60 8.11
N PHE A 232 4.95 12.49 7.93
CA PHE A 232 4.18 13.41 7.10
C PHE A 232 4.16 14.85 7.66
N GLU A 233 4.00 15.01 8.97
CA GLU A 233 4.04 16.33 9.63
C GLU A 233 5.41 17.00 9.45
N LYS A 234 6.48 16.26 9.66
CA LYS A 234 7.85 16.80 9.68
C LYS A 234 8.39 17.13 8.28
N GLU A 235 8.25 16.19 7.35
CA GLU A 235 8.85 16.30 6.02
C GLU A 235 8.01 17.11 5.04
N LEU A 236 6.68 17.11 5.22
CA LEU A 236 5.78 17.78 4.28
C LEU A 236 5.16 19.05 4.85
N GLY A 237 5.45 19.41 6.10
CA GLY A 237 4.88 20.60 6.74
C GLY A 237 3.34 20.52 6.89
N ILE A 238 2.80 19.30 6.99
CA ILE A 238 1.37 19.07 7.15
C ILE A 238 1.00 19.20 8.62
N GLU A 239 -0.11 19.87 8.91
CA GLU A 239 -0.81 19.83 10.19
C GLU A 239 -2.01 18.92 10.05
N PHE A 240 -2.16 17.93 10.93
CA PHE A 240 -3.26 16.99 10.86
C PHE A 240 -4.41 17.36 11.78
N GLU A 241 -5.61 17.44 11.21
CA GLU A 241 -6.86 17.33 11.95
C GLU A 241 -7.26 15.86 12.04
N VAL A 242 -7.33 15.32 13.25
CA VAL A 242 -7.83 13.95 13.48
C VAL A 242 -9.33 13.94 13.18
N GLY A 243 -9.77 13.01 12.34
CA GLY A 243 -11.15 12.92 11.89
C GLY A 243 -11.60 11.47 11.68
N GLU A 244 -12.83 11.35 11.28
CA GLU A 244 -13.49 10.10 10.91
C GLU A 244 -14.06 10.22 9.49
N LEU A 245 -14.53 9.11 8.93
CA LEU A 245 -15.30 9.12 7.68
C LEU A 245 -16.66 9.80 7.91
N SER A 246 -17.03 10.69 7.02
CA SER A 246 -18.37 11.29 7.03
C SER A 246 -19.43 10.25 6.64
N GLN A 247 -20.69 10.53 6.99
CA GLN A 247 -21.82 9.66 6.62
C GLN A 247 -21.95 9.53 5.09
N SER A 248 -21.65 10.58 4.34
CA SER A 248 -21.66 10.55 2.88
C SER A 248 -20.52 9.70 2.30
N GLU A 249 -19.31 9.75 2.88
CA GLU A 249 -18.19 8.89 2.49
C GLU A 249 -18.50 7.41 2.79
N LEU A 250 -19.08 7.12 3.97
CA LEU A 250 -19.48 5.75 4.34
C LEU A 250 -20.53 5.20 3.36
N LYS A 251 -21.57 5.97 3.07
CA LYS A 251 -22.59 5.58 2.10
C LYS A 251 -22.01 5.35 0.71
N ARG A 252 -21.12 6.24 0.26
CA ARG A 252 -20.47 6.09 -1.04
C ARG A 252 -19.56 4.86 -1.08
N ALA A 253 -18.85 4.55 0.00
CA ALA A 253 -18.06 3.34 0.11
C ALA A 253 -18.93 2.08 0.02
N GLU A 254 -20.08 2.04 0.68
CA GLU A 254 -21.06 0.94 0.55
C GLU A 254 -21.50 0.73 -0.91
N GLU A 255 -21.86 1.81 -1.60
CA GLU A 255 -22.20 1.78 -3.03
C GLU A 255 -21.06 1.21 -3.86
N LEU A 256 -19.83 1.69 -3.68
CA LEU A 256 -18.64 1.24 -4.40
C LEU A 256 -18.30 -0.24 -4.13
N VAL A 257 -18.53 -0.74 -2.92
CA VAL A 257 -18.39 -2.17 -2.64
C VAL A 257 -19.29 -2.97 -3.57
N HIS A 258 -20.57 -2.60 -3.69
CA HIS A 258 -21.53 -3.31 -4.53
C HIS A 258 -21.29 -3.13 -6.03
N GLU A 259 -20.94 -1.93 -6.46
CA GLU A 259 -20.79 -1.58 -7.87
C GLU A 259 -19.47 -2.06 -8.48
N LYS A 260 -18.41 -2.14 -7.68
CA LYS A 260 -17.05 -2.26 -8.21
C LYS A 260 -16.15 -3.29 -7.53
N TYR A 261 -16.26 -3.47 -6.22
CA TYR A 261 -15.26 -4.24 -5.45
C TYR A 261 -15.77 -5.60 -4.96
N ASN A 262 -17.04 -5.89 -5.09
CA ASN A 262 -17.61 -7.19 -4.71
C ASN A 262 -17.61 -8.11 -5.95
N HIS A 263 -16.53 -8.84 -6.15
CA HIS A 263 -16.38 -9.76 -7.29
C HIS A 263 -16.27 -11.20 -6.84
#